data_24fed0576108b15bca0e0b95be8f7f3e
#
_entry.id   24fed0576108b15bca0e0b95be8f7f3e
#
_cell.length_a   1.000
_cell.length_b   1.000
_cell.length_c   1.000
_cell.angle_alpha   90.00
_cell.angle_beta   90.00
_cell.angle_gamma   90.00
#
_symmetry.space_group_name_H-M   'P 1'
#
loop_
_entity.id
_entity.type
_entity.pdbx_description
1 polymer ?
#
loop_
_entity_poly.entity_id
_entity_poly.type
_entity_poly.pdbx_seq_one_letter_code
_entity_poly.pdbx_strand_id
1 'polypeptide(L)'
;YGARIVSWKYHDNNIVLGNVVEADEFYFEEPFNFGATIGRYAGRIENASFKLDDDTFQLESNDGQHHLHGGSHGLNRRIFDYEIVDDIGQVKIIFTTTIKEEEDNYPGDMMVKVIHTYDANHRWSVQYEAKSTKKTVFNPSNHVYFNLNRDNNVVYNHCINSSALKMY
;
A
#
# COMPACT_ATOMS: atom_id res chain seq x y z
N TYR A 1 -0.62 -5.48 -9.99
CA TYR A 1 -1.68 -5.64 -9.01
C TYR A 1 -1.25 -5.11 -7.65
N GLY A 2 -1.97 -4.12 -7.11
CA GLY A 2 -1.70 -3.52 -5.81
C GLY A 2 -0.42 -2.68 -5.71
N ALA A 3 0.23 -2.32 -6.81
CA ALA A 3 1.51 -1.59 -6.85
C ALA A 3 2.48 -2.07 -5.75
N ARG A 4 2.67 -3.41 -5.66
CA ARG A 4 3.31 -4.07 -4.53
C ARG A 4 4.79 -4.36 -4.75
N ILE A 5 5.54 -4.43 -3.65
CA ILE A 5 6.87 -5.01 -3.61
C ILE A 5 6.75 -6.50 -3.26
N VAL A 6 7.27 -7.38 -4.10
CA VAL A 6 7.21 -8.83 -3.92
C VAL A 6 8.54 -9.45 -3.54
N SER A 7 9.63 -8.78 -3.84
CA SER A 7 10.98 -9.25 -3.52
C SER A 7 11.95 -8.08 -3.43
N TRP A 8 12.81 -8.13 -2.42
CA TRP A 8 13.99 -7.29 -2.30
C TRP A 8 15.14 -8.15 -1.79
N LYS A 9 16.06 -8.46 -2.68
CA LYS A 9 17.19 -9.33 -2.37
C LYS A 9 18.41 -8.51 -1.97
N TYR A 10 18.99 -8.86 -0.84
CA TYR A 10 20.32 -8.42 -0.42
C TYR A 10 21.25 -9.64 -0.44
N HIS A 11 22.23 -9.66 -1.34
CA HIS A 11 22.88 -10.88 -1.80
C HIS A 11 21.81 -11.91 -2.21
N ASP A 12 21.84 -13.13 -1.68
CA ASP A 12 20.88 -14.19 -2.01
C ASP A 12 19.68 -14.22 -1.05
N ASN A 13 19.64 -13.31 -0.06
CA ASN A 13 18.55 -13.26 0.93
C ASN A 13 17.45 -12.29 0.52
N ASN A 14 16.23 -12.80 0.34
CA ASN A 14 15.06 -11.95 0.16
C ASN A 14 14.58 -11.46 1.54
N ILE A 15 14.67 -10.16 1.76
CA ILE A 15 14.31 -9.53 3.04
C ILE A 15 12.85 -9.09 3.12
N VAL A 16 12.08 -9.30 2.07
CA VAL A 16 10.65 -9.00 2.01
C VAL A 16 9.86 -10.29 2.02
N LEU A 17 8.89 -10.39 2.91
CA LEU A 17 7.94 -11.51 2.89
C LEU A 17 6.96 -11.29 1.73
N GLY A 18 6.97 -12.20 0.80
CA GLY A 18 6.09 -12.22 -0.35
C GLY A 18 6.26 -13.49 -1.14
N ASN A 19 5.27 -13.86 -1.91
CA ASN A 19 5.36 -15.01 -2.78
C ASN A 19 5.76 -14.53 -4.19
N VAL A 20 6.94 -14.96 -4.63
CA VAL A 20 7.43 -14.73 -6.01
C VAL A 20 6.95 -15.87 -6.90
N VAL A 21 5.67 -16.22 -6.80
CA VAL A 21 5.02 -17.18 -7.70
C VAL A 21 4.24 -16.43 -8.77
N GLU A 22 3.91 -17.11 -9.83
CA GLU A 22 3.04 -16.57 -10.89
C GLU A 22 1.78 -15.98 -10.27
N ALA A 23 1.51 -14.72 -10.65
CA ALA A 23 0.88 -13.73 -9.78
C ALA A 23 -0.66 -13.83 -9.66
N ASP A 24 -1.30 -14.81 -10.28
CA ASP A 24 -2.69 -14.66 -10.66
C ASP A 24 -3.64 -14.89 -9.47
N GLU A 25 -3.74 -16.08 -8.97
CA GLU A 25 -4.75 -16.39 -7.95
C GLU A 25 -4.29 -16.01 -6.54
N PHE A 26 -3.00 -16.19 -6.23
CA PHE A 26 -2.48 -15.94 -4.89
C PHE A 26 -2.73 -14.51 -4.40
N TYR A 27 -2.48 -13.50 -5.25
CA TYR A 27 -2.64 -12.11 -4.84
C TYR A 27 -4.06 -11.59 -4.88
N PHE A 28 -4.98 -12.27 -5.55
CA PHE A 28 -6.40 -11.93 -5.52
C PHE A 28 -7.08 -12.38 -4.22
N GLU A 29 -6.67 -13.52 -3.68
CA GLU A 29 -7.27 -14.13 -2.48
C GLU A 29 -6.46 -13.88 -1.22
N GLU A 30 -5.24 -13.35 -1.34
CA GLU A 30 -4.30 -13.16 -0.27
C GLU A 30 -4.82 -12.12 0.74
N PRO A 31 -5.07 -12.51 2.03
CA PRO A 31 -5.71 -11.63 3.01
C PRO A 31 -4.75 -10.68 3.72
N PHE A 32 -3.42 -10.89 3.61
CA PHE A 32 -2.41 -10.18 4.42
C PHE A 32 -1.82 -8.95 3.74
N ASN A 33 -2.22 -8.64 2.50
CA ASN A 33 -1.75 -7.50 1.74
C ASN A 33 -0.22 -7.44 1.54
N PHE A 34 0.44 -8.58 1.38
CA PHE A 34 1.90 -8.68 1.26
C PHE A 34 2.47 -7.68 0.27
N GLY A 35 3.24 -6.70 0.78
CA GLY A 35 3.92 -5.68 0.01
C GLY A 35 3.03 -4.71 -0.77
N ALA A 36 1.70 -4.81 -0.66
CA ALA A 36 0.76 -4.01 -1.42
C ALA A 36 0.70 -2.56 -0.94
N THR A 37 0.33 -1.67 -1.84
CA THR A 37 -0.15 -0.34 -1.46
C THR A 37 -1.57 -0.47 -0.94
N ILE A 38 -1.84 0.07 0.24
CA ILE A 38 -3.17 0.13 0.88
C ILE A 38 -3.67 1.57 0.92
N GLY A 39 -4.96 1.78 0.80
CA GLY A 39 -5.63 3.09 0.76
C GLY A 39 -6.96 3.00 -0.01
N ARG A 40 -7.74 4.14 -0.13
CA ARG A 40 -7.31 5.54 0.15
C ARG A 40 -6.84 5.80 1.58
N TYR A 41 -7.37 5.10 2.58
CA TYR A 41 -7.02 5.28 3.98
C TYR A 41 -6.43 3.97 4.53
N ALA A 42 -5.17 3.99 4.89
CA ALA A 42 -4.48 2.89 5.56
C ALA A 42 -4.89 2.86 7.04
N GLY A 43 -5.16 1.66 7.56
CA GLY A 43 -5.68 1.48 8.90
C GLY A 43 -7.21 1.43 8.92
N ARG A 44 -7.79 1.58 10.11
CA ARG A 44 -9.24 1.45 10.34
C ARG A 44 -9.91 2.81 10.42
N ILE A 45 -11.11 2.87 9.85
CA ILE A 45 -12.09 3.94 10.09
C ILE A 45 -13.20 3.34 10.93
N GLU A 46 -13.39 3.86 12.14
CA GLU A 46 -14.36 3.37 13.11
C GLU A 46 -15.79 3.47 12.55
N ASN A 47 -16.59 2.40 12.76
CA ASN A 47 -17.96 2.27 12.26
C ASN A 47 -18.09 2.52 10.75
N ALA A 48 -16.99 2.32 9.99
CA ALA A 48 -16.93 2.55 8.55
C ALA A 48 -17.50 3.93 8.13
N SER A 49 -17.33 4.95 8.96
CA SER A 49 -17.91 6.28 8.72
C SER A 49 -16.97 7.39 9.17
N PHE A 50 -16.94 8.48 8.40
CA PHE A 50 -16.19 9.67 8.76
C PHE A 50 -16.95 10.93 8.37
N LYS A 51 -16.63 12.02 9.08
CA LYS A 51 -17.12 13.37 8.74
C LYS A 51 -16.05 14.15 7.99
N LEU A 52 -16.49 14.84 6.96
CA LEU A 52 -15.67 15.80 6.24
C LEU A 52 -16.50 17.06 5.98
N ASP A 53 -16.11 18.16 6.59
CA ASP A 53 -16.92 19.38 6.71
C ASP A 53 -18.29 19.06 7.38
N ASP A 54 -19.39 19.38 6.72
CA ASP A 54 -20.75 19.13 7.24
C ASP A 54 -21.33 17.78 6.80
N ASP A 55 -20.64 17.06 5.91
CA ASP A 55 -21.11 15.80 5.35
C ASP A 55 -20.57 14.60 6.13
N THR A 56 -21.38 13.54 6.17
CA THR A 56 -21.00 12.24 6.71
C THR A 56 -20.97 11.22 5.58
N PHE A 57 -19.83 10.53 5.46
CA PHE A 57 -19.61 9.50 4.43
C PHE A 57 -19.66 8.13 5.08
N GLN A 58 -20.46 7.24 4.51
CA GLN A 58 -20.55 5.85 4.91
C GLN A 58 -19.79 4.99 3.91
N LEU A 59 -18.82 4.25 4.44
CA LEU A 59 -17.98 3.33 3.68
C LEU A 59 -18.44 1.88 3.84
N GLU A 60 -17.83 0.98 3.09
CA GLU A 60 -17.97 -0.46 3.26
C GLU A 60 -17.43 -0.90 4.63
N SER A 61 -18.17 -1.78 5.33
CA SER A 61 -17.68 -2.45 6.54
C SER A 61 -17.04 -3.78 6.13
N ASN A 62 -15.71 -3.78 5.98
CA ASN A 62 -14.95 -4.96 5.54
C ASN A 62 -14.08 -5.59 6.65
N ASP A 63 -14.17 -5.06 7.88
CA ASP A 63 -13.52 -5.59 9.09
C ASP A 63 -14.46 -5.45 10.29
N GLY A 64 -15.37 -6.41 10.43
CA GLY A 64 -16.47 -6.31 11.40
C GLY A 64 -17.37 -5.12 11.07
N GLN A 65 -17.48 -4.16 12.00
CA GLN A 65 -18.22 -2.91 11.77
C GLN A 65 -17.35 -1.77 11.23
N HIS A 66 -16.06 -2.00 11.08
CA HIS A 66 -15.09 -0.98 10.67
C HIS A 66 -14.75 -1.07 9.19
N HIS A 67 -14.18 0.01 8.65
CA HIS A 67 -13.58 0.01 7.34
C HIS A 67 -12.07 -0.13 7.47
N LEU A 68 -11.46 -1.02 6.69
CA LEU A 68 -10.05 -1.34 6.75
C LEU A 68 -9.38 -1.18 5.39
N HIS A 69 -8.28 -0.45 5.33
CA HIS A 69 -7.33 -0.38 4.22
C HIS A 69 -7.91 0.03 2.86
N GLY A 70 -9.03 0.73 2.84
CA GLY A 70 -9.67 1.20 1.59
C GLY A 70 -10.77 0.26 1.06
N GLY A 71 -11.13 -0.79 1.84
CA GLY A 71 -12.24 -1.67 1.49
C GLY A 71 -11.90 -2.70 0.42
N SER A 72 -12.94 -3.36 -0.11
CA SER A 72 -12.82 -4.41 -1.15
C SER A 72 -12.32 -3.86 -2.50
N HIS A 73 -12.47 -2.56 -2.74
CA HIS A 73 -12.00 -1.85 -3.93
C HIS A 73 -10.75 -0.99 -3.67
N GLY A 74 -10.05 -1.24 -2.55
CA GLY A 74 -8.85 -0.53 -2.16
C GLY A 74 -7.68 -0.66 -3.14
N LEU A 75 -6.63 0.14 -2.94
CA LEU A 75 -5.45 0.17 -3.81
C LEU A 75 -4.75 -1.18 -3.91
N ASN A 76 -4.80 -2.00 -2.85
CA ASN A 76 -4.24 -3.35 -2.79
C ASN A 76 -4.92 -4.34 -3.76
N ARG A 77 -6.13 -4.03 -4.21
CA ARG A 77 -6.98 -4.87 -5.08
C ARG A 77 -7.09 -4.36 -6.51
N ARG A 78 -6.27 -3.36 -6.90
CA ARG A 78 -6.37 -2.72 -8.21
C ARG A 78 -5.24 -3.14 -9.14
N ILE A 79 -5.55 -3.13 -10.43
CA ILE A 79 -4.56 -3.16 -11.50
C ILE A 79 -4.09 -1.71 -11.71
N PHE A 80 -2.81 -1.54 -11.93
CA PHE A 80 -2.19 -0.27 -12.23
C PHE A 80 -1.54 -0.36 -13.62
N ASP A 81 -1.64 0.72 -14.37
CA ASP A 81 -0.70 0.97 -15.45
C ASP A 81 0.67 1.30 -14.85
N TYR A 82 1.74 1.06 -15.59
CA TYR A 82 3.09 1.36 -15.08
C TYR A 82 4.01 1.95 -16.13
N GLU A 83 4.97 2.72 -15.65
CA GLU A 83 6.08 3.27 -16.40
C GLU A 83 7.37 3.01 -15.63
N ILE A 84 8.43 2.63 -16.35
CA ILE A 84 9.78 2.47 -15.77
C ILE A 84 10.63 3.64 -16.27
N VAL A 85 11.22 4.37 -15.31
CA VAL A 85 12.17 5.45 -15.57
C VAL A 85 13.52 5.02 -15.02
N ASP A 86 14.46 4.77 -15.94
CA ASP A 86 15.85 4.47 -15.63
C ASP A 86 16.67 5.75 -15.75
N ASP A 87 17.23 6.21 -14.64
CA ASP A 87 18.00 7.44 -14.55
C ASP A 87 19.35 7.17 -13.87
N ILE A 88 20.30 8.07 -14.05
CA ILE A 88 21.65 7.88 -13.49
C ILE A 88 21.57 7.69 -11.97
N GLY A 89 21.94 6.48 -11.51
CA GLY A 89 22.02 6.12 -10.11
C GLY A 89 20.69 5.78 -9.43
N GLN A 90 19.59 5.71 -10.17
CA GLN A 90 18.29 5.26 -9.64
C GLN A 90 17.38 4.70 -10.72
N VAL A 91 16.50 3.80 -10.31
CA VAL A 91 15.39 3.32 -11.13
C VAL A 91 14.08 3.66 -10.42
N LYS A 92 13.10 4.14 -11.18
CA LYS A 92 11.74 4.38 -10.69
C LYS A 92 10.75 3.51 -11.43
N ILE A 93 9.77 3.01 -10.71
CA ILE A 93 8.56 2.42 -11.29
C ILE A 93 7.39 3.28 -10.82
N ILE A 94 6.70 3.87 -11.77
CA ILE A 94 5.55 4.75 -11.54
C ILE A 94 4.29 3.95 -11.87
N PHE A 95 3.53 3.60 -10.87
CA PHE A 95 2.24 2.95 -11.03
C PHE A 95 1.12 3.99 -11.01
N THR A 96 0.15 3.88 -11.91
CA THR A 96 -0.97 4.82 -12.00
C THR A 96 -2.31 4.07 -12.07
N THR A 97 -3.29 4.52 -11.31
CA THR A 97 -4.67 4.02 -11.37
C THR A 97 -5.65 5.14 -11.06
N THR A 98 -6.91 4.92 -11.38
CA THR A 98 -8.02 5.80 -11.01
C THR A 98 -9.05 5.02 -10.22
N ILE A 99 -9.51 5.58 -9.10
CA ILE A 99 -10.59 5.06 -8.28
C ILE A 99 -11.79 5.97 -8.48
N LYS A 100 -12.94 5.39 -8.80
CA LYS A 100 -14.19 6.14 -8.91
C LYS A 100 -14.86 6.26 -7.54
N GLU A 101 -15.53 7.40 -7.30
CA GLU A 101 -16.31 7.62 -6.09
C GLU A 101 -17.33 6.51 -5.83
N GLU A 102 -17.98 6.02 -6.89
CA GLU A 102 -18.97 4.96 -6.82
C GLU A 102 -18.42 3.57 -6.46
N GLU A 103 -17.09 3.36 -6.57
CA GLU A 103 -16.46 2.08 -6.28
C GLU A 103 -16.16 1.90 -4.80
N ASP A 104 -15.80 2.98 -4.09
CA ASP A 104 -15.31 2.90 -2.71
C ASP A 104 -16.04 3.84 -1.73
N ASN A 105 -17.00 4.63 -2.23
CA ASN A 105 -17.81 5.59 -1.48
C ASN A 105 -17.02 6.71 -0.77
N TYR A 106 -15.75 6.87 -1.07
CA TYR A 106 -15.04 8.09 -0.68
C TYR A 106 -15.38 9.23 -1.65
N PRO A 107 -15.51 10.48 -1.17
CA PRO A 107 -15.88 11.60 -2.04
C PRO A 107 -14.84 11.84 -3.13
N GLY A 108 -15.33 11.95 -4.35
CA GLY A 108 -14.58 12.30 -5.56
C GLY A 108 -13.82 11.15 -6.20
N ASP A 109 -13.77 11.20 -7.53
CA ASP A 109 -12.88 10.36 -8.33
C ASP A 109 -11.44 10.74 -8.01
N MET A 110 -10.56 9.77 -7.88
CA MET A 110 -9.17 9.98 -7.51
C MET A 110 -8.21 9.27 -8.46
N MET A 111 -7.32 10.02 -9.10
CA MET A 111 -6.14 9.47 -9.76
C MET A 111 -5.02 9.34 -8.72
N VAL A 112 -4.42 8.17 -8.65
CA VAL A 112 -3.32 7.84 -7.72
C VAL A 112 -2.10 7.43 -8.49
N LYS A 113 -0.93 7.97 -8.10
CA LYS A 113 0.38 7.47 -8.49
C LYS A 113 1.11 6.91 -7.28
N VAL A 114 1.68 5.74 -7.45
CA VAL A 114 2.60 5.10 -6.49
C VAL A 114 3.95 4.99 -7.16
N ILE A 115 4.95 5.67 -6.61
CA ILE A 115 6.28 5.76 -7.21
C ILE A 115 7.26 5.02 -6.31
N HIS A 116 7.70 3.86 -6.76
CA HIS A 116 8.79 3.13 -6.13
C HIS A 116 10.11 3.59 -6.74
N THR A 117 11.05 3.99 -5.91
CA THR A 117 12.41 4.37 -6.34
C THR A 117 13.43 3.51 -5.62
N TYR A 118 14.38 2.96 -6.36
CA TYR A 118 15.56 2.28 -5.82
C TYR A 118 16.82 2.96 -6.33
N ASP A 119 17.72 3.36 -5.42
CA ASP A 119 18.92 4.11 -5.76
C ASP A 119 20.22 3.31 -5.58
N ALA A 120 21.32 3.85 -6.10
CA ALA A 120 22.66 3.26 -6.02
C ALA A 120 23.22 3.12 -4.59
N ASN A 121 22.57 3.74 -3.60
CA ASN A 121 22.91 3.61 -2.17
C ASN A 121 22.07 2.50 -1.49
N HIS A 122 21.43 1.63 -2.27
CA HIS A 122 20.54 0.57 -1.79
C HIS A 122 19.34 1.07 -0.98
N ARG A 123 18.87 2.28 -1.27
CA ARG A 123 17.71 2.87 -0.62
C ARG A 123 16.48 2.67 -1.51
N TRP A 124 15.45 2.09 -0.93
CA TRP A 124 14.13 2.03 -1.50
C TRP A 124 13.22 3.07 -0.85
N SER A 125 12.51 3.82 -1.66
CA SER A 125 11.50 4.76 -1.22
C SER A 125 10.19 4.58 -1.98
N VAL A 126 9.09 4.91 -1.33
CA VAL A 126 7.76 4.95 -1.93
C VAL A 126 7.19 6.33 -1.74
N GLN A 127 6.76 6.94 -2.84
CA GLN A 127 6.07 8.23 -2.86
C GLN A 127 4.65 8.03 -3.38
N TYR A 128 3.71 8.72 -2.77
CA TYR A 128 2.31 8.72 -3.18
C TYR A 128 1.91 10.10 -3.65
N GLU A 129 1.27 10.16 -4.81
CA GLU A 129 0.67 11.37 -5.36
C GLU A 129 -0.78 11.08 -5.69
N ALA A 130 -1.69 12.00 -5.37
CA ALA A 130 -3.09 11.87 -5.71
C ALA A 130 -3.69 13.19 -6.17
N LYS A 131 -4.63 13.08 -7.09
CA LYS A 131 -5.48 14.19 -7.52
C LYS A 131 -6.93 13.74 -7.49
N SER A 132 -7.75 14.42 -6.70
CA SER A 132 -9.17 14.12 -6.58
C SER A 132 -10.03 15.23 -7.21
N THR A 133 -11.23 14.85 -7.67
CA THR A 133 -12.23 15.78 -8.21
C THR A 133 -13.01 16.50 -7.12
N LYS A 134 -12.97 15.99 -5.88
CA LYS A 134 -13.60 16.59 -4.69
C LYS A 134 -12.64 16.57 -3.52
N LYS A 135 -12.91 17.38 -2.48
CA LYS A 135 -12.23 17.26 -1.19
C LYS A 135 -12.49 15.86 -0.62
N THR A 136 -11.43 15.19 -0.17
CA THR A 136 -11.50 13.82 0.32
C THR A 136 -10.35 13.51 1.27
N VAL A 137 -10.32 12.31 1.83
CA VAL A 137 -9.21 11.81 2.66
C VAL A 137 -8.26 10.98 1.82
N PHE A 138 -6.95 11.12 2.10
CA PHE A 138 -5.90 10.32 1.45
C PHE A 138 -4.76 10.07 2.43
N ASN A 139 -4.63 8.84 2.88
CA ASN A 139 -3.61 8.38 3.82
C ASN A 139 -3.13 6.97 3.44
N PRO A 140 -2.47 6.82 2.28
CA PRO A 140 -1.98 5.52 1.82
C PRO A 140 -0.76 5.05 2.60
N SER A 141 -0.50 3.76 2.53
CA SER A 141 0.73 3.15 3.05
C SER A 141 1.15 1.96 2.18
N ASN A 142 2.40 1.50 2.36
CA ASN A 142 2.83 0.22 1.84
C ASN A 142 2.78 -0.84 2.95
N HIS A 143 2.16 -1.98 2.67
CA HIS A 143 1.94 -3.06 3.62
C HIS A 143 3.05 -4.12 3.50
N VAL A 144 4.31 -3.67 3.46
CA VAL A 144 5.46 -4.57 3.39
C VAL A 144 5.72 -5.23 4.73
N TYR A 145 6.11 -6.51 4.67
CA TYR A 145 6.59 -7.27 5.81
C TYR A 145 8.07 -7.56 5.60
N PHE A 146 8.90 -7.19 6.56
CA PHE A 146 10.33 -7.43 6.51
C PHE A 146 10.74 -8.61 7.38
N ASN A 147 11.63 -9.46 6.84
CA ASN A 147 12.38 -10.43 7.60
C ASN A 147 13.85 -10.37 7.22
N LEU A 148 14.68 -9.86 8.13
CA LEU A 148 16.12 -9.70 7.93
C LEU A 148 16.91 -10.97 8.27
N ASN A 149 16.25 -12.00 8.81
CA ASN A 149 16.88 -13.26 9.14
C ASN A 149 17.06 -14.12 7.88
N ARG A 150 18.29 -14.56 7.65
CA ARG A 150 18.61 -15.38 6.47
C ARG A 150 18.02 -16.79 6.54
N ASP A 151 18.10 -17.40 7.69
CA ASP A 151 17.85 -18.84 7.87
C ASP A 151 16.69 -19.14 8.82
N ASN A 152 15.86 -18.15 9.14
CA ASN A 152 14.79 -18.30 10.11
C ASN A 152 13.50 -17.61 9.65
N ASN A 153 12.40 -18.34 9.69
CA ASN A 153 11.08 -17.83 9.29
C ASN A 153 10.40 -16.95 10.36
N VAL A 154 11.08 -16.67 11.48
CA VAL A 154 10.55 -15.85 12.57
C VAL A 154 11.36 -14.58 12.77
N VAL A 155 10.72 -13.56 13.32
CA VAL A 155 11.29 -12.20 13.50
C VAL A 155 11.50 -11.84 14.98
N TYR A 156 11.49 -12.80 15.88
CA TYR A 156 11.52 -12.56 17.34
C TYR A 156 12.76 -11.84 17.84
N ASN A 157 13.86 -11.91 17.13
CA ASN A 157 15.12 -11.24 17.45
C ASN A 157 15.32 -9.93 16.67
N HIS A 158 14.30 -9.45 15.94
CA HIS A 158 14.35 -8.13 15.34
C HIS A 158 14.16 -7.05 16.41
N CYS A 159 14.91 -5.96 16.25
CA CYS A 159 14.77 -4.77 17.09
C CYS A 159 14.30 -3.60 16.23
N ILE A 160 13.33 -2.85 16.73
CA ILE A 160 12.87 -1.60 16.16
C ILE A 160 13.40 -0.45 17.00
N ASN A 161 14.13 0.46 16.36
CA ASN A 161 14.53 1.73 16.98
C ASN A 161 13.76 2.85 16.29
N SER A 162 13.00 3.62 17.06
CA SER A 162 12.17 4.71 16.56
C SER A 162 12.29 5.93 17.45
N SER A 163 12.30 7.11 16.84
CA SER A 163 12.18 8.39 17.54
C SER A 163 10.72 8.78 17.84
N ALA A 164 9.75 7.97 17.42
CA ALA A 164 8.33 8.20 17.72
C ALA A 164 8.08 8.06 19.22
N LEU A 165 7.41 9.06 19.80
CA LEU A 165 7.07 9.08 21.24
C LEU A 165 5.76 8.36 21.56
N LYS A 166 4.92 8.14 20.55
CA LYS A 166 3.61 7.49 20.67
C LYS A 166 3.32 6.65 19.44
N MET A 167 2.62 5.56 19.66
CA MET A 167 1.99 4.72 18.63
C MET A 167 0.48 4.68 18.93
N TYR A 168 -0.31 4.90 17.90
CA TYR A 168 -1.79 4.91 17.98
C TYR A 168 -2.34 3.67 17.28
#